data_08881d4315c6ff9459c43cb26605f054
#
_entry.id   08881d4315c6ff9459c43cb26605f054
#
_cell.length_a   1.000
_cell.length_b   1.000
_cell.length_c   1.000
_cell.angle_alpha   90.00
_cell.angle_beta   90.00
_cell.angle_gamma   90.00
#
_symmetry.space_group_name_H-M   'P 1'
#
loop_
_entity.id
_entity.type
_entity.pdbx_description
1 polymer ?
#
loop_
_entity_poly.entity_id
_entity_poly.type
_entity_poly.pdbx_seq_one_letter_code
_entity_poly.pdbx_strand_id
1 'polypeptide(L)'
;EDAYAVGAVLEPEWTQYDLECRLDRQTLRDAVRRQIGGEIAGVVDTAVYLDAPYLERDGGAMRVKAPLTLRVLYQDASGALQGTAVKSEAAVETALCENARCFASAFACGSSVQAAADGAEARTEVTFRLSCSASQQLQTLSGGTLELSTERDPERPSVVLRAPRGRESVWEIAKQYGTTVQAVK
;
A
#
# COMPACT_ATOMS: atom_id res chain seq x y z
N GLU A 1 -12.53 -4.40 -20.23
CA GLU A 1 -12.95 -5.60 -21.01
C GLU A 1 -13.49 -5.18 -22.36
N ASP A 2 -13.48 -6.08 -23.33
CA ASP A 2 -13.98 -5.90 -24.69
C ASP A 2 -14.66 -7.20 -25.12
N ALA A 3 -15.70 -7.09 -25.94
CA ALA A 3 -16.48 -8.24 -26.40
C ALA A 3 -16.87 -8.11 -27.88
N TYR A 4 -16.90 -9.22 -28.59
CA TYR A 4 -17.45 -9.30 -29.94
C TYR A 4 -18.11 -10.67 -30.17
N ALA A 5 -18.99 -10.74 -31.14
CA ALA A 5 -19.63 -11.98 -31.55
C ALA A 5 -19.26 -12.35 -32.98
N VAL A 6 -19.21 -13.65 -33.28
CA VAL A 6 -18.95 -14.19 -34.62
C VAL A 6 -20.26 -14.59 -35.25
N GLY A 7 -20.58 -14.00 -36.41
CA GLY A 7 -21.85 -14.28 -37.11
C GLY A 7 -23.11 -13.67 -36.44
N ALA A 8 -22.90 -12.71 -35.56
CA ALA A 8 -23.98 -12.01 -34.89
C ALA A 8 -23.54 -10.57 -34.56
N VAL A 9 -24.50 -9.68 -34.38
CA VAL A 9 -24.28 -8.36 -33.79
C VAL A 9 -24.48 -8.50 -32.29
N LEU A 10 -23.46 -8.08 -31.50
CA LEU A 10 -23.52 -8.06 -30.06
C LEU A 10 -23.76 -6.61 -29.59
N GLU A 11 -24.85 -6.40 -28.88
CA GLU A 11 -25.09 -5.17 -28.12
C GLU A 11 -24.78 -5.45 -26.64
N PRO A 12 -23.56 -5.13 -26.15
CA PRO A 12 -23.16 -5.49 -24.81
C PRO A 12 -23.76 -4.53 -23.77
N GLU A 13 -24.21 -5.07 -22.66
CA GLU A 13 -24.56 -4.33 -21.46
C GLU A 13 -23.39 -4.35 -20.48
N TRP A 14 -22.97 -3.17 -20.06
CA TRP A 14 -21.83 -3.00 -19.17
C TRP A 14 -22.29 -2.54 -17.79
N THR A 15 -21.80 -3.19 -16.76
CA THR A 15 -21.96 -2.74 -15.37
C THR A 15 -20.61 -2.27 -14.84
N GLN A 16 -20.66 -1.14 -14.14
CA GLN A 16 -19.49 -0.54 -13.52
C GLN A 16 -19.44 -0.86 -12.03
N TYR A 17 -18.28 -1.32 -11.57
CA TYR A 17 -18.02 -1.62 -10.16
C TYR A 17 -16.84 -0.77 -9.66
N ASP A 18 -17.00 -0.24 -8.45
CA ASP A 18 -15.89 0.39 -7.74
C ASP A 18 -15.21 -0.66 -6.87
N LEU A 19 -13.97 -0.98 -7.19
CA LEU A 19 -13.16 -1.95 -6.45
C LEU A 19 -12.09 -1.22 -5.65
N GLU A 20 -11.96 -1.58 -4.37
CA GLU A 20 -10.83 -1.12 -3.57
C GLU A 20 -9.64 -2.06 -3.81
N CYS A 21 -8.65 -1.55 -4.53
CA CYS A 21 -7.42 -2.27 -4.85
C CYS A 21 -6.31 -1.89 -3.88
N ARG A 22 -5.65 -2.89 -3.31
CA ARG A 22 -4.43 -2.66 -2.52
C ARG A 22 -3.30 -2.30 -3.48
N LEU A 23 -2.70 -1.12 -3.27
CA LEU A 23 -1.59 -0.64 -4.09
C LEU A 23 -0.24 -1.05 -3.52
N ASP A 24 -0.07 -0.90 -2.20
CA ASP A 24 1.22 -1.10 -1.55
C ASP A 24 1.09 -1.50 -0.09
N ARG A 25 2.12 -2.16 0.42
CA ARG A 25 2.31 -2.49 1.83
C ARG A 25 3.77 -2.32 2.19
N GLN A 26 4.05 -1.43 3.13
CA GLN A 26 5.40 -1.13 3.58
C GLN A 26 5.57 -1.46 5.05
N THR A 27 6.78 -1.88 5.41
CA THR A 27 7.22 -2.01 6.80
C THR A 27 8.47 -1.16 6.97
N LEU A 28 8.37 -0.12 7.77
CA LEU A 28 9.42 0.87 8.00
C LEU A 28 9.85 0.80 9.46
N ARG A 29 11.09 1.18 9.75
CA ARG A 29 11.64 1.14 11.12
C ARG A 29 12.35 2.45 11.44
N ASP A 30 12.22 2.87 12.69
CA ASP A 30 12.94 3.98 13.28
C ASP A 30 13.51 3.60 14.65
N ALA A 31 14.62 4.22 15.02
CA ALA A 31 15.25 4.05 16.31
C ALA A 31 15.37 5.41 17.01
N VAL A 32 14.43 5.70 17.87
CA VAL A 32 14.40 6.94 18.65
C VAL A 32 15.39 6.86 19.80
N ARG A 33 16.27 7.85 19.90
CA ARG A 33 17.24 8.00 21.01
C ARG A 33 16.91 9.24 21.81
N ARG A 34 16.99 9.14 23.15
CA ARG A 34 16.75 10.25 24.07
C ARG A 34 17.66 10.16 25.27
N GLN A 35 18.18 11.30 25.66
CA GLN A 35 18.91 11.45 26.92
C GLN A 35 17.93 11.67 28.07
N ILE A 36 18.17 10.99 29.17
CA ILE A 36 17.44 11.10 30.43
C ILE A 36 18.43 11.68 31.44
N GLY A 37 18.22 12.94 31.82
CA GLY A 37 19.09 13.59 32.82
C GLY A 37 18.78 13.10 34.22
N GLY A 38 19.75 13.23 35.10
CA GLY A 38 19.66 12.89 36.53
C GLY A 38 20.75 11.90 36.98
N GLU A 39 20.92 11.73 38.27
CA GLU A 39 21.81 10.74 38.86
C GLU A 39 21.16 9.37 38.85
N ILE A 40 21.38 8.60 37.78
CA ILE A 40 20.81 7.28 37.59
C ILE A 40 21.87 6.22 37.95
N ALA A 41 21.71 5.61 39.11
CA ALA A 41 22.58 4.53 39.55
C ALA A 41 22.23 3.18 38.88
N GLY A 42 20.95 2.94 38.61
CA GLY A 42 20.50 1.75 37.92
C GLY A 42 19.06 1.85 37.39
N VAL A 43 18.80 1.27 36.23
CA VAL A 43 17.46 1.20 35.64
C VAL A 43 16.76 -0.04 36.17
N VAL A 44 15.53 0.12 36.69
CA VAL A 44 14.74 -0.95 37.26
C VAL A 44 13.72 -1.48 36.23
N ASP A 45 13.02 -0.56 35.54
CA ASP A 45 12.01 -0.93 34.56
C ASP A 45 11.82 0.17 33.51
N THR A 46 11.35 -0.22 32.34
CA THR A 46 11.04 0.69 31.22
C THR A 46 9.75 0.30 30.54
N ALA A 47 8.88 1.28 30.28
CA ALA A 47 7.64 1.09 29.53
C ALA A 47 7.52 2.13 28.42
N VAL A 48 7.17 1.67 27.20
CA VAL A 48 6.94 2.52 26.04
C VAL A 48 5.46 2.53 25.69
N TYR A 49 4.91 3.71 25.58
CA TYR A 49 3.54 3.95 25.13
C TYR A 49 3.61 4.69 23.79
N LEU A 50 2.98 4.11 22.77
CA LEU A 50 2.82 4.71 21.46
C LEU A 50 1.40 5.23 21.32
N ASP A 51 1.27 6.46 20.85
CA ASP A 51 -0.01 7.01 20.42
C ASP A 51 -0.31 6.57 18.97
N ALA A 52 -1.51 6.88 18.50
CA ALA A 52 -1.91 6.56 17.13
C ALA A 52 -0.97 7.20 16.11
N PRO A 53 -0.41 6.44 15.15
CA PRO A 53 0.43 7.00 14.11
C PRO A 53 -0.42 7.85 13.16
N TYR A 54 0.22 8.84 12.56
CA TYR A 54 -0.37 9.71 11.55
C TYR A 54 0.60 9.98 10.40
N LEU A 55 0.05 10.41 9.29
CA LEU A 55 0.80 10.77 8.10
C LEU A 55 0.84 12.28 7.97
N GLU A 56 2.02 12.83 7.73
CA GLU A 56 2.26 14.25 7.52
C GLU A 56 3.01 14.48 6.22
N ARG A 57 2.59 15.51 5.49
CA ARG A 57 3.32 15.97 4.30
C ARG A 57 4.21 17.14 4.68
N ASP A 58 5.50 16.99 4.45
CA ASP A 58 6.52 18.00 4.74
C ASP A 58 7.37 18.23 3.49
N GLY A 59 7.28 19.44 2.91
CA GLY A 59 8.09 19.86 1.77
C GLY A 59 8.02 18.95 0.52
N GLY A 60 6.93 18.22 0.32
CA GLY A 60 6.75 17.27 -0.79
C GLY A 60 7.09 15.82 -0.44
N ALA A 61 7.74 15.56 0.68
CA ALA A 61 7.93 14.22 1.23
C ALA A 61 6.74 13.85 2.14
N MET A 62 6.40 12.56 2.18
CA MET A 62 5.47 12.03 3.16
C MET A 62 6.25 11.38 4.30
N ARG A 63 5.81 11.66 5.52
CA ARG A 63 6.35 11.03 6.73
C ARG A 63 5.24 10.34 7.51
N VAL A 64 5.51 9.13 7.96
CA VAL A 64 4.72 8.49 9.00
C VAL A 64 5.34 8.83 10.34
N LYS A 65 4.53 9.30 11.27
CA LYS A 65 4.94 9.71 12.60
C LYS A 65 4.13 9.00 13.67
N ALA A 66 4.75 8.70 14.80
CA ALA A 66 4.08 8.17 15.98
C ALA A 66 4.64 8.84 17.25
N PRO A 67 3.85 9.65 17.95
CA PRO A 67 4.25 10.15 19.26
C PRO A 67 4.43 8.98 20.21
N LEU A 68 5.45 9.08 21.06
CA LEU A 68 5.74 8.07 22.07
C LEU A 68 6.07 8.70 23.42
N THR A 69 5.73 7.98 24.47
CA THR A 69 6.13 8.30 25.83
C THR A 69 6.92 7.13 26.41
N LEU A 70 8.17 7.35 26.72
CA LEU A 70 9.02 6.41 27.46
C LEU A 70 8.92 6.73 28.95
N ARG A 71 8.51 5.78 29.75
CA ARG A 71 8.58 5.83 31.21
C ARG A 71 9.73 4.98 31.69
N VAL A 72 10.52 5.52 32.59
CA VAL A 72 11.69 4.85 33.19
C VAL A 72 11.58 4.90 34.70
N LEU A 73 11.64 3.74 35.34
CA LEU A 73 11.80 3.56 36.78
C LEU A 73 13.27 3.27 37.04
N TYR A 74 13.90 4.04 37.89
CA TYR A 74 15.33 3.91 38.19
C TYR A 74 15.63 4.14 39.69
N GLN A 75 16.79 3.67 40.12
CA GLN A 75 17.39 4.05 41.42
C GLN A 75 18.31 5.21 41.22
N ASP A 76 18.22 6.22 42.10
CA ASP A 76 19.17 7.32 42.18
C ASP A 76 20.41 6.93 42.99
N ALA A 77 21.37 7.83 43.10
CA ALA A 77 22.62 7.61 43.85
C ALA A 77 22.39 7.32 45.35
N SER A 78 21.27 7.71 45.91
CA SER A 78 20.88 7.42 47.30
C SER A 78 20.23 6.03 47.46
N GLY A 79 19.93 5.33 46.36
CA GLY A 79 19.20 4.08 46.35
C GLY A 79 17.68 4.24 46.36
N ALA A 80 17.17 5.48 46.31
CA ALA A 80 15.75 5.73 46.26
C ALA A 80 15.16 5.47 44.86
N LEU A 81 13.93 4.92 44.79
CA LEU A 81 13.25 4.70 43.54
C LEU A 81 12.65 6.00 42.99
N GLN A 82 12.98 6.31 41.76
CA GLN A 82 12.53 7.49 41.04
C GLN A 82 11.89 7.08 39.73
N GLY A 83 10.93 7.90 39.25
CA GLY A 83 10.28 7.69 37.95
C GLY A 83 10.33 8.92 37.08
N THR A 84 10.60 8.75 35.81
CA THR A 84 10.55 9.84 34.82
C THR A 84 9.80 9.43 33.57
N ALA A 85 9.29 10.41 32.84
CA ALA A 85 8.64 10.21 31.56
C ALA A 85 9.19 11.15 30.51
N VAL A 86 9.65 10.61 29.40
CA VAL A 86 10.21 11.37 28.28
C VAL A 86 9.31 11.23 27.08
N LYS A 87 8.81 12.36 26.57
CA LYS A 87 8.03 12.41 25.34
C LYS A 87 8.94 12.55 24.13
N SER A 88 8.63 11.84 23.07
CA SER A 88 9.34 11.87 21.81
C SER A 88 8.43 11.53 20.65
N GLU A 89 9.00 11.42 19.47
CA GLU A 89 8.29 11.03 18.25
C GLU A 89 9.21 10.16 17.40
N ALA A 90 8.69 9.04 16.92
CA ALA A 90 9.30 8.26 15.87
C ALA A 90 8.80 8.76 14.53
N ALA A 91 9.68 8.87 13.52
CA ALA A 91 9.31 9.40 12.21
C ALA A 91 10.15 8.77 11.10
N VAL A 92 9.50 8.31 10.02
CA VAL A 92 10.17 7.74 8.85
C VAL A 92 9.56 8.32 7.58
N GLU A 93 10.42 8.65 6.62
CA GLU A 93 9.99 9.04 5.28
C GLU A 93 9.45 7.83 4.50
N THR A 94 8.42 8.07 3.72
CA THR A 94 7.79 7.07 2.88
C THR A 94 7.35 7.66 1.56
N ALA A 95 7.46 6.87 0.49
CA ALA A 95 6.86 7.20 -0.79
C ALA A 95 5.45 6.62 -0.82
N LEU A 96 4.44 7.46 -0.96
CA LEU A 96 3.06 7.03 -1.10
C LEU A 96 2.56 7.31 -2.51
N CYS A 97 1.69 6.43 -3.02
CA CYS A 97 0.98 6.67 -4.26
C CYS A 97 0.05 7.88 -4.11
N GLU A 98 0.04 8.76 -5.08
CA GLU A 98 -0.92 9.86 -5.15
C GLU A 98 -2.36 9.30 -5.18
N ASN A 99 -3.27 9.99 -4.50
CA ASN A 99 -4.69 9.63 -4.39
C ASN A 99 -4.99 8.29 -3.68
N ALA A 100 -4.01 7.69 -2.98
CA ALA A 100 -4.24 6.49 -2.19
C ALA A 100 -4.76 6.82 -0.79
N ARG A 101 -5.64 5.96 -0.29
CA ARG A 101 -6.00 5.92 1.13
C ARG A 101 -4.95 5.08 1.85
N CYS A 102 -4.30 5.65 2.85
CA CYS A 102 -3.25 4.96 3.58
C CYS A 102 -3.63 4.81 5.05
N PHE A 103 -3.45 3.60 5.56
CA PHE A 103 -3.59 3.26 6.96
C PHE A 103 -2.21 2.97 7.54
N ALA A 104 -1.92 3.56 8.69
CA ALA A 104 -0.68 3.33 9.40
C ALA A 104 -0.96 2.66 10.74
N SER A 105 -0.09 1.75 11.15
CA SER A 105 0.01 1.23 12.51
C SER A 105 1.45 1.27 12.96
N ALA A 106 1.68 1.44 14.27
CA ALA A 106 3.01 1.51 14.86
C ALA A 106 3.11 0.57 16.06
N PHE A 107 4.28 -0.04 16.23
CA PHE A 107 4.58 -0.98 17.31
C PHE A 107 5.96 -0.67 17.88
N ALA A 108 6.09 -0.60 19.20
CA ALA A 108 7.38 -0.61 19.86
C ALA A 108 7.91 -2.04 19.87
N CYS A 109 9.07 -2.26 19.27
CA CYS A 109 9.67 -3.60 19.14
C CYS A 109 10.67 -3.89 20.25
N GLY A 110 11.12 -2.87 20.97
CA GLY A 110 12.05 -2.98 22.08
C GLY A 110 12.46 -1.61 22.58
N SER A 111 12.80 -1.55 23.85
CA SER A 111 13.45 -0.39 24.45
C SER A 111 14.63 -0.84 25.30
N SER A 112 15.70 -0.07 25.27
CA SER A 112 16.84 -0.25 26.14
C SER A 112 17.23 1.09 26.76
N VAL A 113 17.59 1.07 28.02
CA VAL A 113 18.10 2.24 28.73
C VAL A 113 19.45 1.86 29.33
N GLN A 114 20.46 2.63 28.99
CA GLN A 114 21.85 2.42 29.47
C GLN A 114 22.27 3.62 30.26
N ALA A 115 22.90 3.39 31.43
CA ALA A 115 23.48 4.44 32.22
C ALA A 115 24.59 5.13 31.43
N ALA A 116 24.66 6.46 31.52
CA ALA A 116 25.65 7.33 30.91
C ALA A 116 26.24 8.25 31.99
N ALA A 117 27.33 8.96 31.67
CA ALA A 117 28.01 9.81 32.62
C ALA A 117 27.12 10.88 33.30
N ASP A 118 26.15 11.43 32.53
CA ASP A 118 25.22 12.48 32.95
C ASP A 118 23.76 12.03 32.97
N GLY A 119 23.49 10.75 33.33
CA GLY A 119 22.15 10.20 33.37
C GLY A 119 22.02 8.85 32.66
N ALA A 120 21.13 8.74 31.70
CA ALA A 120 20.99 7.53 30.88
C ALA A 120 20.62 7.86 29.43
N GLU A 121 21.03 7.01 28.50
CA GLU A 121 20.59 7.03 27.12
C GLU A 121 19.51 5.96 26.92
N ALA A 122 18.36 6.39 26.45
CA ALA A 122 17.28 5.51 26.07
C ALA A 122 17.21 5.35 24.55
N ARG A 123 17.06 4.12 24.09
CA ARG A 123 16.83 3.77 22.69
C ARG A 123 15.55 2.96 22.57
N THR A 124 14.63 3.42 21.74
CA THR A 124 13.36 2.73 21.45
C THR A 124 13.26 2.42 19.97
N GLU A 125 13.03 1.17 19.62
CA GLU A 125 12.80 0.75 18.24
C GLU A 125 11.32 0.71 17.95
N VAL A 126 10.90 1.41 16.89
CA VAL A 126 9.52 1.50 16.43
C VAL A 126 9.42 0.95 15.02
N THR A 127 8.47 0.05 14.80
CA THR A 127 8.13 -0.47 13.49
C THR A 127 6.78 0.08 13.06
N PHE A 128 6.74 0.68 11.87
CA PHE A 128 5.53 1.13 11.21
C PHE A 128 5.11 0.11 10.15
N ARG A 129 3.82 -0.11 10.04
CA ARG A 129 3.19 -0.83 8.93
C ARG A 129 2.22 0.10 8.24
N LEU A 130 2.45 0.33 6.95
CA LEU A 130 1.56 1.11 6.09
C LEU A 130 0.88 0.17 5.11
N SER A 131 -0.40 0.44 4.85
CA SER A 131 -1.17 -0.23 3.80
C SER A 131 -1.90 0.85 3.02
N CYS A 132 -1.65 0.92 1.73
CA CYS A 132 -2.26 1.89 0.84
C CYS A 132 -3.21 1.20 -0.13
N SER A 133 -4.39 1.78 -0.35
CA SER A 133 -5.39 1.33 -1.29
C SER A 133 -5.92 2.49 -2.12
N ALA A 134 -6.41 2.20 -3.32
CA ALA A 134 -7.14 3.16 -4.14
C ALA A 134 -8.40 2.50 -4.72
N SER A 135 -9.42 3.31 -4.96
CA SER A 135 -10.59 2.88 -5.70
C SER A 135 -10.27 2.85 -7.19
N GLN A 136 -10.55 1.74 -7.83
CA GLN A 136 -10.43 1.56 -9.28
C GLN A 136 -11.79 1.15 -9.82
N GLN A 137 -12.21 1.82 -10.90
CA GLN A 137 -13.42 1.47 -11.60
C GLN A 137 -13.16 0.34 -12.58
N LEU A 138 -13.93 -0.72 -12.47
CA LEU A 138 -13.91 -1.85 -13.37
C LEU A 138 -15.25 -1.92 -14.10
N GLN A 139 -15.20 -1.94 -15.44
CA GLN A 139 -16.37 -2.25 -16.27
C GLN A 139 -16.35 -3.74 -16.62
N THR A 140 -17.44 -4.42 -16.33
CA THR A 140 -17.63 -5.83 -16.68
C THR A 140 -18.86 -6.01 -17.54
N LEU A 141 -18.81 -6.98 -18.45
CA LEU A 141 -19.96 -7.40 -19.23
C LEU A 141 -20.98 -8.05 -18.29
N SER A 142 -22.15 -7.43 -18.14
CA SER A 142 -23.23 -7.93 -17.27
C SER A 142 -24.33 -8.64 -18.04
N GLY A 143 -24.44 -8.39 -19.33
CA GLY A 143 -25.44 -8.96 -20.21
C GLY A 143 -25.26 -8.47 -21.62
N GLY A 144 -26.25 -8.67 -22.43
CA GLY A 144 -26.32 -8.16 -23.81
C GLY A 144 -27.32 -8.92 -24.66
N THR A 145 -27.67 -8.30 -25.78
CA THR A 145 -28.48 -8.94 -26.81
C THR A 145 -27.61 -9.40 -27.97
N LEU A 146 -27.98 -10.54 -28.56
CA LEU A 146 -27.34 -11.11 -29.73
C LEU A 146 -28.37 -11.17 -30.86
N GLU A 147 -28.13 -10.39 -31.90
CA GLU A 147 -28.88 -10.50 -33.15
C GLU A 147 -28.09 -11.32 -34.16
N LEU A 148 -28.60 -12.48 -34.56
CA LEU A 148 -27.95 -13.31 -35.56
C LEU A 148 -27.92 -12.56 -36.89
N SER A 149 -26.73 -12.37 -37.45
CA SER A 149 -26.59 -11.83 -38.80
C SER A 149 -26.96 -12.92 -39.79
N THR A 150 -28.12 -12.75 -40.44
CA THR A 150 -28.58 -13.67 -41.47
C THR A 150 -27.95 -13.39 -42.83
N GLU A 151 -27.32 -12.22 -42.97
CA GLU A 151 -26.67 -11.84 -44.23
C GLU A 151 -25.21 -12.31 -44.23
N ARG A 152 -24.96 -13.34 -45.03
CA ARG A 152 -23.61 -13.72 -45.36
C ARG A 152 -23.12 -12.78 -46.45
N ASP A 153 -22.18 -11.91 -46.18
CA ASP A 153 -21.58 -11.06 -47.20
C ASP A 153 -20.90 -11.96 -48.26
N PRO A 154 -21.44 -12.04 -49.49
CA PRO A 154 -20.94 -12.93 -50.54
C PRO A 154 -19.53 -12.52 -51.00
N GLU A 155 -19.11 -11.27 -50.78
CA GLU A 155 -17.81 -10.76 -51.17
C GLU A 155 -16.75 -11.00 -50.09
N ARG A 156 -17.13 -11.49 -48.93
CA ARG A 156 -16.20 -11.77 -47.86
C ARG A 156 -15.30 -12.98 -48.16
N PRO A 157 -14.00 -12.83 -48.22
CA PRO A 157 -13.08 -13.94 -48.53
C PRO A 157 -13.16 -15.03 -47.45
N SER A 158 -13.19 -16.31 -47.89
CA SER A 158 -13.21 -17.45 -46.95
C SER A 158 -11.87 -17.66 -46.21
N VAL A 159 -10.78 -17.17 -46.80
CA VAL A 159 -9.41 -17.26 -46.22
C VAL A 159 -8.71 -15.92 -46.44
N VAL A 160 -8.13 -15.38 -45.39
CA VAL A 160 -7.33 -14.16 -45.43
C VAL A 160 -5.92 -14.49 -44.92
N LEU A 161 -4.93 -14.21 -45.79
CA LEU A 161 -3.50 -14.29 -45.40
C LEU A 161 -3.01 -12.88 -45.10
N ARG A 162 -2.55 -12.66 -43.87
CA ARG A 162 -2.05 -11.38 -43.42
C ARG A 162 -0.77 -11.53 -42.60
N ALA A 163 0.17 -10.64 -42.84
CA ALA A 163 1.30 -10.47 -41.92
C ALA A 163 0.91 -9.52 -40.79
N PRO A 164 1.07 -9.91 -39.51
CA PRO A 164 0.78 -9.01 -38.39
C PRO A 164 1.61 -7.74 -38.47
N ARG A 165 1.04 -6.60 -38.18
CA ARG A 165 1.75 -5.32 -38.13
C ARG A 165 1.95 -4.91 -36.67
N GLY A 166 3.21 -4.83 -36.24
CA GLY A 166 3.53 -4.33 -34.89
C GLY A 166 3.12 -5.29 -33.77
N ARG A 167 2.41 -4.78 -32.76
CA ARG A 167 2.01 -5.52 -31.55
C ARG A 167 0.52 -5.95 -31.57
N GLU A 168 -0.05 -6.15 -32.74
CA GLU A 168 -1.45 -6.61 -32.85
C GLU A 168 -1.61 -7.95 -32.15
N SER A 169 -2.59 -8.04 -31.26
CA SER A 169 -2.95 -9.29 -30.59
C SER A 169 -3.81 -10.18 -31.50
N VAL A 170 -3.78 -11.48 -31.25
CA VAL A 170 -4.65 -12.44 -31.96
C VAL A 170 -6.13 -12.10 -31.77
N TRP A 171 -6.48 -11.54 -30.62
CA TRP A 171 -7.82 -11.06 -30.30
C TRP A 171 -8.27 -9.92 -31.24
N GLU A 172 -7.44 -8.90 -31.41
CA GLU A 172 -7.72 -7.76 -32.31
C GLU A 172 -7.88 -8.21 -33.75
N ILE A 173 -7.02 -9.13 -34.20
CA ILE A 173 -7.11 -9.72 -35.54
C ILE A 173 -8.44 -10.50 -35.70
N ALA A 174 -8.76 -11.38 -34.75
CA ALA A 174 -9.97 -12.16 -34.78
C ALA A 174 -11.24 -11.28 -34.81
N LYS A 175 -11.27 -10.22 -33.98
CA LYS A 175 -12.35 -9.22 -33.93
C LYS A 175 -12.50 -8.49 -35.27
N GLN A 176 -11.39 -8.01 -35.84
CA GLN A 176 -11.38 -7.28 -37.11
C GLN A 176 -11.96 -8.11 -38.26
N TYR A 177 -11.66 -9.41 -38.29
CA TYR A 177 -12.13 -10.31 -39.33
C TYR A 177 -13.42 -11.07 -38.96
N GLY A 178 -14.03 -10.78 -37.81
CA GLY A 178 -15.25 -11.41 -37.34
C GLY A 178 -15.16 -12.94 -37.29
N THR A 179 -14.03 -13.43 -36.79
CA THR A 179 -13.73 -14.85 -36.65
C THR A 179 -13.33 -15.22 -35.23
N THR A 180 -13.19 -16.49 -34.91
CA THR A 180 -12.73 -16.91 -33.58
C THR A 180 -11.22 -16.81 -33.44
N VAL A 181 -10.74 -16.58 -32.21
CA VAL A 181 -9.29 -16.60 -31.89
C VAL A 181 -8.64 -17.92 -32.33
N GLN A 182 -9.36 -19.05 -32.20
CA GLN A 182 -8.86 -20.36 -32.61
C GLN A 182 -8.73 -20.53 -34.13
N ALA A 183 -9.47 -19.76 -34.91
CA ALA A 183 -9.40 -19.79 -36.37
C ALA A 183 -8.22 -18.96 -36.93
N VAL A 184 -7.63 -18.09 -36.10
CA VAL A 184 -6.41 -17.34 -36.44
C VAL A 184 -5.21 -18.24 -36.16
N LYS A 185 -4.47 -18.62 -37.22
CA LYS A 185 -3.30 -19.52 -37.14
C LYS A 185 -2.03 -18.80 -37.51
#